data_8bfa16312ba168c12f0a736536813c88
#
_entry.id   8bfa16312ba168c12f0a736536813c88
#
_cell.length_a   1.000
_cell.length_b   1.000
_cell.length_c   1.000
_cell.angle_alpha   90.00
_cell.angle_beta   90.00
_cell.angle_gamma   90.00
#
_symmetry.space_group_name_H-M   'P 1'
#
loop_
_entity.id
_entity.type
_entity.pdbx_description
1 polymer ?
#
loop_
_entity_poly.entity_id
_entity_poly.type
_entity_poly.pdbx_seq_one_letter_code
_entity_poly.pdbx_strand_id
1 'polypeptide(L)' 'MFEEPFPTRTMARILAEQGHFKRSLAIYAGLLRGAPGDRELSAEAADVRVRSRARRPQVQ' A
#
# COMPACT_ATOMS: atom_id res chain seq x y z
N MET A 1 0.82 -10.75 26.04
CA MET A 1 1.55 -11.15 24.90
C MET A 1 1.15 -10.37 23.69
N PHE A 2 2.11 -9.88 23.06
CA PHE A 2 1.87 -9.04 21.93
C PHE A 2 2.02 -9.82 20.64
N GLU A 3 1.03 -9.72 19.78
CA GLU A 3 1.11 -10.39 18.53
C GLU A 3 1.28 -9.45 17.43
N GLU A 4 2.06 -9.84 16.46
CA GLU A 4 2.23 -9.02 15.31
C GLU A 4 0.94 -8.92 14.56
N PRO A 5 0.55 -7.72 14.18
CA PRO A 5 -0.65 -7.57 13.38
C PRO A 5 -0.42 -8.10 11.99
N PHE A 6 -1.45 -8.69 11.43
CA PHE A 6 -1.40 -9.06 10.04
C PHE A 6 -1.34 -7.83 9.19
N PRO A 7 -0.73 -7.92 8.03
CA PRO A 7 -0.76 -6.80 7.10
C PRO A 7 -2.20 -6.52 6.72
N THR A 8 -2.63 -5.31 6.98
CA THR A 8 -4.00 -4.94 6.73
C THR A 8 -4.05 -3.69 5.88
N ARG A 9 -5.24 -3.38 5.41
CA ARG A 9 -5.44 -2.18 4.65
C ARG A 9 -5.03 -0.95 5.46
N THR A 10 -5.38 -0.95 6.73
CA THR A 10 -5.01 0.16 7.58
C THR A 10 -3.50 0.33 7.63
N MET A 11 -2.80 -0.78 7.79
CA MET A 11 -1.36 -0.71 7.84
C MET A 11 -0.78 -0.21 6.53
N ALA A 12 -1.35 -0.65 5.41
CA ALA A 12 -0.88 -0.19 4.12
C ALA A 12 -1.06 1.31 3.98
N ARG A 13 -2.17 1.84 4.48
CA ARG A 13 -2.43 3.26 4.39
C ARG A 13 -1.46 4.05 5.25
N ILE A 14 -1.19 3.55 6.44
CA ILE A 14 -0.24 4.21 7.32
C ILE A 14 1.13 4.25 6.67
N LEU A 15 1.55 3.14 6.10
CA LEU A 15 2.85 3.11 5.43
C LEU A 15 2.91 4.09 4.28
N ALA A 16 1.83 4.20 3.54
CA ALA A 16 1.79 5.15 2.44
C ALA A 16 1.92 6.58 2.94
N GLU A 17 1.27 6.88 4.06
CA GLU A 17 1.36 8.21 4.62
C GLU A 17 2.76 8.53 5.10
N GLN A 18 3.48 7.52 5.50
CA GLN A 18 4.84 7.69 5.95
C GLN A 18 5.85 7.69 4.81
N GLY A 19 5.38 7.49 3.60
CA GLY A 19 6.28 7.50 2.46
C GLY A 19 6.87 6.15 2.14
N HIS A 20 6.45 5.10 2.84
CA HIS A 20 6.95 3.76 2.58
C HIS A 20 6.10 3.09 1.51
N PHE A 21 6.18 3.63 0.31
CA PHE A 21 5.27 3.21 -0.75
C PHE A 21 5.47 1.77 -1.19
N LYS A 22 6.70 1.33 -1.25
CA LYS A 22 6.97 -0.02 -1.65
C LYS A 22 6.33 -1.03 -0.71
N ARG A 23 6.48 -0.79 0.57
CA ARG A 23 5.91 -1.69 1.55
C ARG A 23 4.40 -1.63 1.53
N SER A 24 3.87 -0.42 1.36
CA SER A 24 2.44 -0.26 1.27
C SER A 24 1.89 -1.05 0.09
N LEU A 25 2.52 -0.92 -1.05
CA LEU A 25 2.06 -1.63 -2.24
C LEU A 25 2.19 -3.13 -2.10
N ALA A 26 3.21 -3.59 -1.40
CA ALA A 26 3.36 -5.02 -1.17
C ALA A 26 2.19 -5.56 -0.36
N ILE A 27 1.74 -4.78 0.63
CA ILE A 27 0.60 -5.19 1.43
C ILE A 27 -0.65 -5.22 0.58
N TYR A 28 -0.87 -4.19 -0.23
CA TYR A 28 -2.03 -4.18 -1.11
C TYR A 28 -2.01 -5.35 -2.07
N ALA A 29 -0.85 -5.68 -2.60
CA ALA A 29 -0.76 -6.81 -3.50
C ALA A 29 -1.18 -8.11 -2.81
N GLY A 30 -0.75 -8.27 -1.57
CA GLY A 30 -1.15 -9.46 -0.82
C GLY A 30 -2.63 -9.50 -0.55
N LEU A 31 -3.20 -8.34 -0.19
CA LEU A 31 -4.63 -8.28 0.07
C LEU A 31 -5.44 -8.55 -1.19
N LEU A 32 -4.96 -8.04 -2.31
CA LEU A 32 -5.67 -8.25 -3.56
C LEU A 32 -5.62 -9.69 -4.02
N ARG A 33 -4.60 -10.42 -3.64
CA ARG A 33 -4.58 -11.85 -3.97
C ARG A 33 -5.73 -12.57 -3.32
N GLY A 34 -6.07 -12.18 -2.10
CA GLY A 34 -7.19 -12.80 -1.41
C GLY A 34 -8.53 -12.23 -1.83
N ALA A 35 -8.53 -11.05 -2.44
CA ALA A 35 -9.77 -10.41 -2.84
C ALA A 35 -9.56 -9.69 -4.16
N PRO A 36 -9.38 -10.44 -5.24
CA PRO A 36 -9.02 -9.80 -6.51
C PRO A 36 -10.10 -8.89 -7.08
N GLY A 37 -11.33 -9.08 -6.65
CA GLY A 37 -12.40 -8.23 -7.14
C GLY A 37 -12.68 -7.02 -6.27
N ASP A 38 -11.86 -6.78 -5.26
CA ASP A 38 -12.10 -5.68 -4.36
C ASP A 38 -11.68 -4.38 -5.01
N ARG A 39 -12.68 -3.59 -5.36
CA ARG A 39 -12.40 -2.35 -6.06
C ARG A 39 -11.77 -1.30 -5.18
N GLU A 40 -12.12 -1.32 -3.91
CA GLU A 40 -11.54 -0.35 -3.00
C GLU A 40 -10.05 -0.59 -2.83
N LEU A 41 -9.66 -1.84 -2.66
CA LEU A 41 -8.25 -2.16 -2.54
C LEU A 41 -7.51 -1.76 -3.81
N SER A 42 -8.12 -2.06 -4.93
CA SER A 42 -7.50 -1.74 -6.19
C SER A 42 -7.32 -0.24 -6.36
N ALA A 43 -8.33 0.51 -5.98
CA ALA A 43 -8.26 1.96 -6.09
C ALA A 43 -7.22 2.53 -5.14
N GLU A 44 -7.14 2.00 -3.94
CA GLU A 44 -6.16 2.48 -2.98
C GLU A 44 -4.75 2.18 -3.44
N ALA A 45 -4.55 0.99 -4.00
CA ALA A 45 -3.24 0.64 -4.50
C ALA A 45 -2.83 1.56 -5.65
N ALA A 46 -3.78 1.87 -6.52
CA ALA A 46 -3.50 2.76 -7.63
C ALA A 46 -3.13 4.14 -7.13
N ASP A 47 -3.83 4.60 -6.10
CA ASP A 47 -3.55 5.90 -5.52
C ASP A 47 -2.15 5.95 -4.94
N VAL A 48 -1.75 4.89 -4.25
CA VAL A 48 -0.41 4.84 -3.69
C VAL A 48 0.64 4.84 -4.78
N ARG A 49 0.38 4.17 -5.88
CA ARG A 49 1.32 4.20 -7.00
C ARG A 49 1.49 5.61 -7.54
N VAL A 50 0.40 6.32 -7.64
CA VAL A 50 0.47 7.69 -8.14
C VAL A 50 1.27 8.54 -7.18
N ARG A 51 1.02 8.41 -5.89
CA ARG A 51 1.76 9.16 -4.90
C ARG A 51 3.23 8.83 -4.94
N SER A 52 3.53 7.56 -5.14
CA SER A 52 4.90 7.12 -5.17
C SER A 52 5.65 7.79 -6.30
N ARG A 53 5.02 7.88 -7.46
CA ARG A 53 5.65 8.54 -8.58
C ARG A 53 5.81 10.01 -8.35
N ALA A 54 4.80 10.62 -7.76
CA ALA A 54 4.85 12.05 -7.54
C ALA A 54 5.91 12.43 -6.54
N ARG A 55 6.15 11.55 -5.54
CA ARG A 55 7.12 11.85 -4.52
C ARG A 55 8.52 11.43 -4.89
N ARG A 56 8.65 10.64 -5.94
CA ARG A 56 9.95 10.16 -6.30
C ARG A 56 10.83 11.32 -6.73
N PRO A 57 12.03 11.42 -6.18
CA PRO A 57 12.89 12.49 -6.58
C PRO A 57 13.26 12.36 -8.03
N GLN A 58 13.37 13.48 -8.66
CA GLN A 58 13.78 13.49 -10.03
C GLN A 58 15.25 13.29 -10.06
N VAL A 59 15.65 12.17 -10.52
CA VAL A 59 17.05 11.90 -10.60
C VAL A 59 17.56 12.42 -11.89
N GLN A 60 18.60 13.08 -11.80
CA GLN A 60 19.11 13.70 -12.99
C GLN A 60 20.35 13.06 -13.45
#